data_a3daaeaca1bca56f90766b94afa677e3
#
_entry.id   a3daaeaca1bca56f90766b94afa677e3
#
_cell.length_a   1.000
_cell.length_b   1.000
_cell.length_c   1.000
_cell.angle_alpha   90.00
_cell.angle_beta   90.00
_cell.angle_gamma   90.00
#
_symmetry.space_group_name_H-M   'P 1'
#
loop_
_entity.id
_entity.type
_entity.pdbx_description
1 polymer ?
#
loop_
_entity_poly.entity_id
_entity_poly.type
_entity_poly.pdbx_seq_one_letter_code
_entity_poly.pdbx_strand_id
1 'polypeptide(L)'
;MRTYTPKPGDVQRDWYVVDATDVVLGRLASQVATLLRGKHKPTFAPHVDGGDFVVVINADKVALSGNKRTSKMAYRHSGYPGGLRSVAYGELLEKNPERAVEKAVRGMLPKTSLGRQQLSKLKVYRGSEHPHAAQQPKPFEITQVAQQA
;
A
#
# COMPACT_ATOMS: atom_id res chain seq x y z
N MET A 1 11.55 35.71 -3.15
CA MET A 1 11.88 34.32 -2.75
C MET A 1 11.08 33.37 -3.63
N ARG A 2 11.72 32.46 -4.34
CA ARG A 2 11.01 31.48 -5.18
C ARG A 2 10.80 30.20 -4.40
N THR A 3 9.59 29.68 -4.40
CA THR A 3 9.27 28.37 -3.83
C THR A 3 9.91 27.27 -4.66
N TYR A 4 10.52 26.30 -4.01
CA TYR A 4 11.09 25.14 -4.70
C TYR A 4 10.00 24.36 -5.43
N THR A 5 10.23 24.03 -6.69
CA THR A 5 9.36 23.17 -7.49
C THR A 5 10.21 22.04 -8.06
N PRO A 6 9.93 20.78 -7.72
CA PRO A 6 10.73 19.64 -8.20
C PRO A 6 10.57 19.49 -9.72
N LYS A 7 11.67 19.20 -10.40
CA LYS A 7 11.69 18.82 -11.81
C LYS A 7 11.74 17.28 -11.94
N PRO A 8 11.34 16.73 -13.07
CA PRO A 8 11.37 15.27 -13.28
C PRO A 8 12.74 14.62 -13.06
N GLY A 9 13.85 15.35 -13.32
CA GLY A 9 15.21 14.87 -13.11
C GLY A 9 15.70 14.94 -11.65
N ASP A 10 15.03 15.72 -10.81
CA ASP A 10 15.44 15.92 -9.42
C ASP A 10 14.90 14.84 -8.47
N VAL A 11 14.01 13.98 -8.97
CA VAL A 11 13.32 12.97 -8.16
C VAL A 11 14.25 11.79 -7.89
N GLN A 12 14.64 11.64 -6.64
CA GLN A 12 15.34 10.45 -6.15
C GLN A 12 14.33 9.49 -5.51
N ARG A 13 14.39 8.20 -5.89
CA ARG A 13 13.51 7.15 -5.38
C ARG A 13 14.32 6.09 -4.68
N ASP A 14 13.97 5.87 -3.43
CA ASP A 14 14.50 4.76 -2.63
C ASP A 14 13.58 3.54 -2.69
N TRP A 15 14.10 2.41 -2.27
CA TRP A 15 13.32 1.19 -2.10
C TRP A 15 13.20 0.87 -0.62
N TYR A 16 11.97 0.57 -0.19
CA TYR A 16 11.67 0.17 1.18
C TYR A 16 11.01 -1.20 1.20
N VAL A 17 11.39 -2.01 2.18
CA VAL A 17 10.69 -3.25 2.50
C VAL A 17 9.95 -3.08 3.83
N VAL A 18 8.69 -3.48 3.84
CA VAL A 18 7.78 -3.37 4.98
C VAL A 18 7.28 -4.76 5.33
N ASP A 19 7.47 -5.19 6.56
CA ASP A 19 6.89 -6.43 7.06
C ASP A 19 5.46 -6.17 7.56
N ALA A 20 4.51 -6.91 7.01
CA ALA A 20 3.09 -6.80 7.34
C ALA A 20 2.65 -7.71 8.49
N THR A 21 3.56 -8.49 9.08
CA THR A 21 3.26 -9.44 10.14
C THR A 21 2.63 -8.74 11.35
N ASP A 22 1.43 -9.17 11.75
CA ASP A 22 0.67 -8.65 12.90
C ASP A 22 0.36 -7.15 12.87
N VAL A 23 0.53 -6.50 11.73
CA VAL A 23 0.17 -5.09 11.55
C VAL A 23 -1.26 -4.95 11.07
N VAL A 24 -2.03 -4.05 11.66
CA VAL A 24 -3.41 -3.77 11.22
C VAL A 24 -3.41 -3.21 9.80
N LEU A 25 -4.21 -3.81 8.92
CA LEU A 25 -4.27 -3.49 7.49
C LEU A 25 -4.41 -1.99 7.20
N GLY A 26 -5.31 -1.29 7.90
CA GLY A 26 -5.52 0.15 7.70
C GLY A 26 -4.30 1.00 8.06
N ARG A 27 -3.62 0.66 9.15
CA ARG A 27 -2.40 1.36 9.60
C ARG A 27 -1.23 1.10 8.66
N LEU A 28 -1.05 -0.14 8.22
CA LEU A 28 -0.10 -0.50 7.17
C LEU A 28 -0.35 0.31 5.90
N ALA A 29 -1.58 0.31 5.41
CA ALA A 29 -1.94 0.97 4.17
C ALA A 29 -1.72 2.49 4.21
N SER A 30 -1.99 3.15 5.34
CA SER A 30 -1.78 4.61 5.48
C SER A 30 -0.30 4.99 5.42
N GLN A 31 0.58 4.22 6.04
CA GLN A 31 2.02 4.48 6.00
C GLN A 31 2.62 4.17 4.63
N VAL A 32 2.23 3.04 4.03
CA VAL A 32 2.62 2.68 2.67
C VAL A 32 2.18 3.75 1.67
N ALA A 33 0.94 4.24 1.77
CA ALA A 33 0.45 5.31 0.90
C ALA A 33 1.24 6.62 1.06
N THR A 34 1.67 6.95 2.27
CA THR A 34 2.53 8.11 2.54
C THR A 34 3.88 7.99 1.85
N LEU A 35 4.51 6.81 1.90
CA LEU A 35 5.77 6.53 1.20
C LEU A 35 5.62 6.57 -0.32
N LEU A 36 4.58 5.95 -0.86
CA LEU A 36 4.30 5.92 -2.30
C LEU A 36 4.03 7.31 -2.88
N ARG A 37 3.36 8.15 -2.12
CA ARG A 37 3.06 9.54 -2.52
C ARG A 37 4.24 10.48 -2.32
N GLY A 38 5.16 10.14 -1.43
CA GLY A 38 6.34 10.96 -1.12
C GLY A 38 6.10 12.07 -0.10
N LYS A 39 5.04 12.00 0.69
CA LYS A 39 4.72 13.01 1.73
C LYS A 39 5.74 13.09 2.86
N HIS A 40 6.59 12.09 3.03
CA HIS A 40 7.69 12.09 4.01
C HIS A 40 8.89 12.92 3.56
N LYS A 41 8.94 13.33 2.30
CA LYS A 41 10.03 14.12 1.73
C LYS A 41 9.73 15.63 1.81
N PRO A 42 10.72 16.48 2.12
CA PRO A 42 10.53 17.93 2.11
C PRO A 42 10.30 18.48 0.69
N THR A 43 10.70 17.72 -0.33
CA THR A 43 10.53 18.06 -1.76
C THR A 43 9.17 17.65 -2.32
N PHE A 44 8.23 17.23 -1.48
CA PHE A 44 6.90 16.82 -1.91
C PHE A 44 6.19 17.92 -2.71
N ALA A 45 5.62 17.53 -3.86
CA ALA A 45 4.74 18.37 -4.65
C ALA A 45 3.52 17.57 -5.14
N PRO A 46 2.30 18.12 -5.10
CA PRO A 46 1.09 17.37 -5.47
C PRO A 46 1.01 16.96 -6.93
N HIS A 47 1.72 17.64 -7.82
CA HIS A 47 1.70 17.43 -9.27
C HIS A 47 2.83 16.53 -9.79
N VAL A 48 3.77 16.14 -8.92
CA VAL A 48 4.92 15.29 -9.28
C VAL A 48 4.91 14.01 -8.43
N ASP A 49 5.24 12.89 -9.07
CA ASP A 49 5.44 11.61 -8.38
C ASP A 49 6.85 11.56 -7.76
N GLY A 50 6.98 12.10 -6.55
CA GLY A 50 8.22 12.09 -5.77
C GLY A 50 8.35 10.92 -4.79
N GLY A 51 7.41 9.98 -4.78
CA GLY A 51 7.39 8.86 -3.84
C GLY A 51 8.40 7.76 -4.15
N ASP A 52 8.54 6.85 -3.20
CA ASP A 52 9.48 5.74 -3.25
C ASP A 52 8.81 4.43 -3.65
N PHE A 53 9.62 3.42 -3.99
CA PHE A 53 9.15 2.05 -4.19
C PHE A 53 8.97 1.35 -2.84
N VAL A 54 7.87 0.63 -2.69
CA VAL A 54 7.57 -0.11 -1.47
C VAL A 54 7.31 -1.56 -1.79
N VAL A 55 8.02 -2.43 -1.09
CA VAL A 55 7.84 -3.88 -1.11
C VAL A 55 7.20 -4.30 0.20
N VAL A 56 6.02 -4.88 0.17
CA VAL A 56 5.33 -5.42 1.35
C VAL A 56 5.50 -6.93 1.34
N ILE A 57 6.01 -7.48 2.43
CA ILE A 57 6.18 -8.92 2.63
C ILE A 57 5.23 -9.44 3.71
N ASN A 58 5.03 -10.76 3.76
CA ASN A 58 4.13 -11.43 4.71
C ASN A 58 2.68 -10.91 4.68
N ALA A 59 2.16 -10.63 3.50
CA ALA A 59 0.80 -10.11 3.35
C ALA A 59 -0.30 -11.04 3.88
N ASP A 60 -0.04 -12.34 3.99
CA ASP A 60 -0.94 -13.35 4.57
C ASP A 60 -1.11 -13.19 6.10
N LYS A 61 -0.13 -12.57 6.76
CA LYS A 61 -0.10 -12.38 8.22
C LYS A 61 -0.62 -11.02 8.67
N VAL A 62 -1.24 -10.26 7.79
CA VAL A 62 -1.86 -8.97 8.12
C VAL A 62 -3.00 -9.16 9.10
N ALA A 63 -3.05 -8.32 10.14
CA ALA A 63 -4.10 -8.33 11.14
C ALA A 63 -5.31 -7.49 10.73
N LEU A 64 -6.49 -7.98 11.08
CA LEU A 64 -7.75 -7.22 11.00
C LEU A 64 -8.31 -7.07 12.41
N SER A 65 -8.60 -5.85 12.83
CA SER A 65 -9.16 -5.57 14.16
C SER A 65 -10.67 -5.87 14.21
N GLY A 66 -11.14 -6.35 15.37
CA GLY A 66 -12.55 -6.65 15.61
C GLY A 66 -13.12 -7.70 14.67
N ASN A 67 -14.40 -7.59 14.35
CA ASN A 67 -15.11 -8.54 13.46
C ASN A 67 -14.90 -8.30 11.97
N LYS A 68 -13.88 -7.54 11.56
CA LYS A 68 -13.67 -7.18 10.14
C LYS A 68 -13.37 -8.36 9.23
N ARG A 69 -12.93 -9.47 9.77
CA ARG A 69 -12.74 -10.70 8.96
C ARG A 69 -14.04 -11.19 8.33
N THR A 70 -15.14 -11.06 9.04
CA THR A 70 -16.47 -11.52 8.58
C THR A 70 -17.37 -10.38 8.12
N SER A 71 -17.34 -9.23 8.79
CA SER A 71 -18.24 -8.10 8.53
C SER A 71 -17.78 -7.19 7.41
N LYS A 72 -16.46 -7.04 7.21
CA LYS A 72 -15.91 -6.18 6.16
C LYS A 72 -15.92 -6.89 4.82
N MET A 73 -16.61 -6.32 3.85
CA MET A 73 -16.73 -6.87 2.50
C MET A 73 -15.88 -6.09 1.49
N ALA A 74 -15.22 -6.83 0.61
CA ALA A 74 -14.61 -6.30 -0.59
C ALA A 74 -15.57 -6.40 -1.76
N TYR A 75 -15.93 -5.28 -2.36
CA TYR A 75 -16.88 -5.21 -3.46
C TYR A 75 -16.19 -5.07 -4.81
N ARG A 76 -16.75 -5.70 -5.83
CA ARG A 76 -16.40 -5.55 -7.23
C ARG A 76 -17.68 -5.52 -8.07
N HIS A 77 -17.77 -4.58 -8.99
CA HIS A 77 -18.88 -4.48 -9.95
C HIS A 77 -18.37 -4.71 -11.37
N SER A 78 -19.09 -5.52 -12.15
CA SER A 78 -18.73 -5.84 -13.53
C SER A 78 -19.11 -4.74 -14.54
N GLY A 79 -19.97 -3.80 -14.13
CA GLY A 79 -20.58 -2.79 -15.03
C GLY A 79 -21.92 -3.19 -15.62
N TYR A 80 -22.35 -4.44 -15.46
CA TYR A 80 -23.66 -4.91 -15.92
C TYR A 80 -24.70 -4.88 -14.81
N PRO A 81 -26.02 -4.78 -15.13
CA PRO A 81 -27.09 -4.89 -14.15
C PRO A 81 -26.93 -6.18 -13.31
N GLY A 82 -27.02 -6.06 -11.98
CA GLY A 82 -26.82 -7.18 -11.06
C GLY A 82 -25.40 -7.70 -10.96
N GLY A 83 -24.41 -6.99 -11.49
CA GLY A 83 -23.00 -7.39 -11.52
C GLY A 83 -22.20 -7.14 -10.25
N LEU A 84 -22.83 -6.80 -9.13
CA LEU A 84 -22.14 -6.61 -7.86
C LEU A 84 -21.74 -7.96 -7.25
N ARG A 85 -20.45 -8.10 -6.95
CA ARG A 85 -19.90 -9.24 -6.22
C ARG A 85 -19.23 -8.76 -4.94
N SER A 86 -19.40 -9.50 -3.86
CA SER A 86 -18.82 -9.22 -2.55
C SER A 86 -18.09 -10.46 -2.04
N VAL A 87 -16.97 -10.23 -1.36
CA VAL A 87 -16.17 -11.27 -0.68
C VAL A 87 -15.79 -10.73 0.69
N ALA A 88 -15.90 -11.54 1.72
CA ALA A 88 -15.44 -11.16 3.05
C ALA A 88 -13.92 -10.98 3.06
N TYR A 89 -13.43 -10.00 3.83
CA TYR A 89 -11.99 -9.73 3.90
C TYR A 89 -11.19 -10.91 4.46
N GLY A 90 -11.77 -11.71 5.37
CA GLY A 90 -11.15 -12.94 5.85
C GLY A 90 -10.86 -13.92 4.73
N GLU A 91 -11.86 -14.19 3.90
CA GLU A 91 -11.74 -15.06 2.73
C GLU A 91 -10.77 -14.49 1.67
N LEU A 92 -10.79 -13.17 1.48
CA LEU A 92 -9.86 -12.50 0.56
C LEU A 92 -8.41 -12.63 1.01
N LEU A 93 -8.13 -12.50 2.31
CA LEU A 93 -6.78 -12.68 2.87
C LEU A 93 -6.27 -14.11 2.77
N GLU A 94 -7.15 -15.09 2.86
CA GLU A 94 -6.78 -16.50 2.71
C GLU A 94 -6.44 -16.86 1.26
N LYS A 95 -7.26 -16.39 0.32
CA LYS A 95 -7.10 -16.68 -1.11
C LYS A 95 -6.05 -15.80 -1.80
N ASN A 96 -6.15 -14.50 -1.63
CA ASN A 96 -5.32 -13.51 -2.32
C ASN A 96 -4.96 -12.33 -1.37
N PRO A 97 -4.03 -12.53 -0.42
CA PRO A 97 -3.66 -11.49 0.54
C PRO A 97 -3.04 -10.26 -0.13
N GLU A 98 -2.29 -10.45 -1.21
CA GLU A 98 -1.69 -9.35 -1.97
C GLU A 98 -2.76 -8.37 -2.44
N ARG A 99 -3.86 -8.89 -2.96
CA ARG A 99 -4.97 -8.07 -3.46
C ARG A 99 -5.70 -7.31 -2.35
N ALA A 100 -5.78 -7.88 -1.15
CA ALA A 100 -6.36 -7.21 0.01
C ALA A 100 -5.55 -5.98 0.41
N VAL A 101 -4.22 -6.12 0.45
CA VAL A 101 -3.30 -5.02 0.76
C VAL A 101 -3.31 -3.96 -0.34
N GLU A 102 -3.20 -4.36 -1.60
CA GLU A 102 -3.26 -3.43 -2.74
C GLU A 102 -4.56 -2.62 -2.76
N LYS A 103 -5.70 -3.27 -2.51
CA LYS A 103 -7.00 -2.60 -2.46
C LYS A 103 -7.07 -1.57 -1.35
N ALA A 104 -6.53 -1.88 -0.17
CA ALA A 104 -6.48 -0.96 0.96
C ALA A 104 -5.60 0.27 0.65
N VAL A 105 -4.42 0.05 0.10
CA VAL A 105 -3.50 1.14 -0.30
C VAL A 105 -4.09 1.98 -1.43
N ARG A 106 -4.67 1.34 -2.44
CA ARG A 106 -5.31 2.03 -3.57
C ARG A 106 -6.44 2.96 -3.11
N GLY A 107 -7.20 2.57 -2.10
CA GLY A 107 -8.25 3.40 -1.51
C GLY A 107 -7.71 4.66 -0.82
N MET A 108 -6.45 4.66 -0.39
CA MET A 108 -5.78 5.78 0.29
C MET A 108 -4.95 6.67 -0.64
N LEU A 109 -4.74 6.26 -1.88
CA LEU A 109 -4.08 7.06 -2.90
C LEU A 109 -5.10 7.90 -3.69
N PRO A 110 -4.67 9.02 -4.31
CA PRO A 110 -5.53 9.81 -5.18
C PRO A 110 -6.07 8.97 -6.35
N LYS A 111 -7.32 9.21 -6.73
CA LYS A 111 -7.98 8.51 -7.84
C LYS A 111 -7.74 9.22 -9.18
N THR A 112 -6.49 9.54 -9.45
CA THR A 112 -6.01 10.23 -10.66
C THR A 112 -5.03 9.38 -11.44
N SER A 113 -4.62 9.81 -12.62
CA SER A 113 -3.55 9.17 -13.39
C SER A 113 -2.24 9.10 -12.58
N LEU A 114 -1.91 10.17 -11.86
CA LEU A 114 -0.75 10.23 -10.96
C LEU A 114 -0.86 9.20 -9.82
N GLY A 115 -2.03 9.06 -9.21
CA GLY A 115 -2.27 8.06 -8.17
C GLY A 115 -2.10 6.62 -8.66
N ARG A 116 -2.45 6.34 -9.92
CA ARG A 116 -2.19 5.03 -10.54
C ARG A 116 -0.70 4.77 -10.78
N GLN A 117 0.05 5.78 -11.17
CA GLN A 117 1.51 5.69 -11.28
C GLN A 117 2.17 5.44 -9.92
N GLN A 118 1.70 6.12 -8.87
CA GLN A 118 2.15 5.89 -7.51
C GLN A 118 1.86 4.45 -7.05
N LEU A 119 0.67 3.93 -7.32
CA LEU A 119 0.30 2.56 -6.98
C LEU A 119 1.17 1.51 -7.71
N SER A 120 1.63 1.77 -8.93
CA SER A 120 2.48 0.84 -9.69
C SER A 120 3.83 0.56 -9.02
N LYS A 121 4.27 1.45 -8.14
CA LYS A 121 5.50 1.30 -7.34
C LYS A 121 5.31 0.40 -6.11
N LEU A 122 4.10 0.00 -5.79
CA LEU A 122 3.81 -0.97 -4.74
C LEU A 122 4.00 -2.40 -5.27
N LYS A 123 4.76 -3.18 -4.53
CA LYS A 123 4.93 -4.62 -4.76
C LYS A 123 4.55 -5.35 -3.49
N VAL A 124 3.61 -6.28 -3.58
CA VAL A 124 3.10 -7.03 -2.43
C VAL A 124 3.37 -8.51 -2.63
N TYR A 125 3.89 -9.17 -1.62
CA TYR A 125 4.21 -10.58 -1.61
C TYR A 125 3.57 -11.28 -0.42
N ARG A 126 3.06 -12.47 -0.67
CA ARG A 126 2.41 -13.29 0.35
C ARG A 126 3.39 -13.76 1.42
N GLY A 127 4.56 -14.23 1.01
CA GLY A 127 5.60 -14.75 1.89
C GLY A 127 6.65 -13.72 2.28
N SER A 128 7.71 -14.18 2.92
CA SER A 128 8.85 -13.36 3.34
C SER A 128 9.86 -13.08 2.21
N GLU A 129 9.81 -13.87 1.13
CA GLU A 129 10.75 -13.75 0.02
C GLU A 129 10.24 -12.77 -1.04
N HIS A 130 11.15 -12.00 -1.61
CA HIS A 130 10.87 -11.06 -2.70
C HIS A 130 12.02 -11.04 -3.72
N PRO A 131 11.75 -10.82 -5.02
CA PRO A 131 12.76 -10.82 -6.08
C PRO A 131 13.57 -9.52 -6.18
N HIS A 132 13.41 -8.60 -5.25
CA HIS A 132 13.99 -7.25 -5.30
C HIS A 132 15.30 -7.11 -4.50
N ALA A 133 16.08 -8.19 -4.35
CA ALA A 133 17.36 -8.14 -3.65
C ALA A 133 18.38 -7.21 -4.36
N ALA A 134 18.34 -7.15 -5.69
CA ALA A 134 19.24 -6.30 -6.49
C ALA A 134 19.03 -4.80 -6.23
N GLN A 135 17.81 -4.38 -5.88
CA GLN A 135 17.47 -2.99 -5.55
C GLN A 135 17.87 -2.59 -4.12
N GLN A 136 18.33 -3.54 -3.30
CA GLN A 136 18.75 -3.32 -1.91
C GLN A 136 17.73 -2.51 -1.09
N PRO A 137 16.47 -3.00 -0.95
CA PRO A 137 15.44 -2.26 -0.24
C PRO A 137 15.82 -2.09 1.23
N LYS A 138 15.64 -0.87 1.74
CA LYS A 138 15.88 -0.54 3.15
C LYS A 138 14.70 -1.01 4.00
N PRO A 139 14.92 -1.61 5.16
CA PRO A 139 13.83 -1.95 6.07
C PRO A 139 13.14 -0.67 6.57
N PHE A 140 11.82 -0.69 6.55
CA PHE A 140 10.98 0.38 7.10
C PHE A 140 10.12 -0.20 8.22
N GLU A 141 10.32 0.30 9.43
CA GLU A 141 9.53 -0.11 10.59
C GLU A 141 8.25 0.73 10.69
N ILE A 142 7.13 0.04 10.86
CA ILE A 142 5.84 0.70 11.09
C ILE A 142 5.78 1.09 12.55
N THR A 143 5.69 2.38 12.83
CA THR A 143 5.71 2.96 14.17
C THR A 143 4.47 2.63 15.02
N GLN A 144 3.44 2.05 14.42
CA GLN A 144 2.21 1.66 15.10
C GLN A 144 1.97 0.16 14.96
N VAL A 145 2.63 -0.61 15.82
CA VAL A 145 2.33 -2.04 15.98
C VAL A 145 0.89 -2.20 16.45
N ALA A 146 0.19 -3.22 15.96
CA ALA A 146 -1.13 -3.56 16.43
C ALA A 146 -1.07 -3.80 17.94
N GLN A 147 -1.77 -2.98 18.72
CA GLN A 147 -2.18 -3.45 20.02
C GLN A 147 -3.12 -4.62 19.78
N GLN A 148 -2.70 -5.80 20.18
CA GLN A 148 -3.56 -6.95 20.25
C GLN A 148 -4.76 -6.56 21.11
N ALA A 149 -5.92 -6.52 20.50
CA ALA A 149 -7.17 -6.47 21.21
C ALA A 149 -7.59 -7.91 21.51
#